data_f5c584c5ab0f72a7de93c4b9e403f29f
#
_entry.id   f5c584c5ab0f72a7de93c4b9e403f29f
#
_cell.length_a   1.000
_cell.length_b   1.000
_cell.length_c   1.000
_cell.angle_alpha   90.00
_cell.angle_beta   90.00
_cell.angle_gamma   90.00
#
_symmetry.space_group_name_H-M   'P 1'
#
loop_
_entity.id
_entity.type
_entity.pdbx_description
1 polymer ?
#
loop_
_entity_poly.entity_id
_entity_poly.type
_entity_poly.pdbx_seq_one_letter_code
_entity_poly.pdbx_strand_id
1 'polypeptide(L)'
;MAENIEGRPPILGLGEVVLWVRDLEMSSAFYSEVLDFHIQDVGDGKTAVINVGHPEFADFGQNLILFQHPDPAQDWPVPQEQHGTPRTASSPLHHLAFAIHIAEYNGHINWLAHKGIETETGTHKVAGERSIYFNDPDGNLIELVAEDL
;
A
#
# COMPACT_ATOMS: atom_id res chain seq x y z
N MET A 1 -17.94 12.74 -16.79
CA MET A 1 -18.39 13.42 -15.56
C MET A 1 -19.70 12.78 -15.11
N ALA A 2 -19.80 12.45 -13.83
CA ALA A 2 -21.06 11.95 -13.30
C ALA A 2 -22.09 13.07 -13.29
N GLU A 3 -23.33 12.81 -13.79
CA GLU A 3 -24.44 13.75 -13.66
C GLU A 3 -24.67 14.06 -12.18
N ASN A 4 -24.75 15.33 -11.86
CA ASN A 4 -25.08 15.78 -10.52
C ASN A 4 -26.56 15.48 -10.27
N ILE A 5 -26.84 14.37 -9.61
CA ILE A 5 -28.20 14.00 -9.23
C ILE A 5 -28.59 14.91 -8.06
N GLU A 6 -29.57 15.77 -8.30
CA GLU A 6 -30.07 16.72 -7.32
C GLU A 6 -30.42 16.02 -5.99
N GLY A 7 -29.83 16.48 -4.90
CA GLY A 7 -30.07 15.94 -3.55
C GLY A 7 -29.10 14.85 -3.07
N ARG A 8 -28.18 14.34 -3.92
CA ARG A 8 -27.17 13.39 -3.46
C ARG A 8 -25.88 14.12 -3.06
N PRO A 9 -25.47 14.04 -1.79
CA PRO A 9 -24.19 14.65 -1.38
C PRO A 9 -23.00 13.91 -2.03
N PRO A 10 -21.94 14.62 -2.43
CA PRO A 10 -20.78 14.01 -3.06
C PRO A 10 -19.92 13.24 -2.08
N ILE A 11 -19.33 12.13 -2.52
CA ILE A 11 -18.17 11.51 -1.88
C ILE A 11 -16.93 12.24 -2.41
N LEU A 12 -16.07 12.73 -1.51
CA LEU A 12 -14.91 13.54 -1.88
C LEU A 12 -13.71 12.74 -2.35
N GLY A 13 -13.62 11.48 -1.94
CA GLY A 13 -12.52 10.58 -2.31
C GLY A 13 -12.30 9.50 -1.27
N LEU A 14 -11.21 8.74 -1.44
CA LEU A 14 -10.79 7.76 -0.46
C LEU A 14 -10.10 8.49 0.70
N GLY A 15 -10.61 8.33 1.92
CA GLY A 15 -10.04 8.95 3.12
C GLY A 15 -8.88 8.14 3.69
N GLU A 16 -9.12 6.86 3.94
CA GLU A 16 -8.12 5.98 4.53
C GLU A 16 -8.36 4.52 4.15
N VAL A 17 -7.28 3.73 4.21
CA VAL A 17 -7.32 2.27 4.20
C VAL A 17 -6.77 1.78 5.54
N VAL A 18 -7.44 0.82 6.15
CA VAL A 18 -7.07 0.31 7.48
C VAL A 18 -6.72 -1.16 7.39
N LEU A 19 -5.56 -1.54 7.92
CA LEU A 19 -5.06 -2.91 7.90
C LEU A 19 -4.83 -3.42 9.33
N TRP A 20 -5.16 -4.68 9.56
CA TRP A 20 -4.62 -5.42 10.69
C TRP A 20 -3.17 -5.82 10.42
N VAL A 21 -2.31 -5.70 11.41
CA VAL A 21 -0.92 -6.17 11.34
C VAL A 21 -0.60 -7.06 12.54
N ARG A 22 0.27 -8.04 12.34
CA ARG A 22 0.71 -8.94 13.41
C ARG A 22 1.71 -8.28 14.36
N ASP A 23 2.54 -7.42 13.83
CA ASP A 23 3.59 -6.71 14.55
C ASP A 23 3.62 -5.27 14.07
N LEU A 24 3.08 -4.38 14.89
CA LEU A 24 2.93 -2.96 14.53
C LEU A 24 4.30 -2.28 14.31
N GLU A 25 5.29 -2.63 15.13
CA GLU A 25 6.64 -2.06 15.03
C GLU A 25 7.30 -2.48 13.71
N MET A 26 7.25 -3.77 13.39
CA MET A 26 7.81 -4.30 12.14
C MET A 26 7.12 -3.71 10.91
N SER A 27 5.80 -3.65 10.90
CA SER A 27 5.05 -3.10 9.77
C SER A 27 5.26 -1.59 9.63
N SER A 28 5.29 -0.86 10.74
CA SER A 28 5.60 0.58 10.73
C SER A 28 7.00 0.84 10.17
N ALA A 29 8.00 0.08 10.61
CA ALA A 29 9.36 0.18 10.08
C ALA A 29 9.41 -0.11 8.56
N PHE A 30 8.69 -1.12 8.10
CA PHE A 30 8.61 -1.43 6.67
C PHE A 30 8.08 -0.24 5.85
N TYR A 31 6.92 0.31 6.22
CA TYR A 31 6.32 1.40 5.46
C TYR A 31 7.15 2.69 5.53
N SER A 32 7.82 2.95 6.63
CA SER A 32 8.71 4.10 6.80
C SER A 32 10.06 3.93 6.10
N GLU A 33 10.74 2.81 6.30
CA GLU A 33 12.12 2.62 5.82
C GLU A 33 12.20 2.15 4.37
N VAL A 34 11.19 1.37 3.91
CA VAL A 34 11.17 0.85 2.54
C VAL A 34 10.47 1.80 1.59
N LEU A 35 9.33 2.38 2.01
CA LEU A 35 8.49 3.22 1.15
C LEU A 35 8.62 4.71 1.44
N ASP A 36 9.44 5.08 2.44
CA ASP A 36 9.64 6.48 2.85
C ASP A 36 8.34 7.21 3.25
N PHE A 37 7.39 6.46 3.80
CA PHE A 37 6.15 7.06 4.28
C PHE A 37 6.34 7.67 5.67
N HIS A 38 5.71 8.79 5.91
CA HIS A 38 5.72 9.43 7.21
C HIS A 38 4.77 8.75 8.18
N ILE A 39 5.28 8.33 9.34
CA ILE A 39 4.50 7.68 10.39
C ILE A 39 4.21 8.68 11.50
N GLN A 40 2.95 8.77 11.87
CA GLN A 40 2.49 9.49 13.05
C GLN A 40 2.12 8.48 14.13
N ASP A 41 2.89 8.48 15.20
CA ASP A 41 2.58 7.71 16.40
C ASP A 41 1.43 8.38 17.16
N VAL A 42 0.39 7.62 17.44
CA VAL A 42 -0.75 8.10 18.24
C VAL A 42 -0.61 7.80 19.74
N GLY A 43 0.49 7.14 20.14
CA GLY A 43 0.87 6.93 21.55
C GLY A 43 0.10 5.84 22.29
N ASP A 44 -0.74 5.05 21.61
CA ASP A 44 -1.51 3.97 22.23
C ASP A 44 -0.83 2.59 22.16
N GLY A 45 0.28 2.46 21.45
CA GLY A 45 0.99 1.22 21.20
C GLY A 45 0.24 0.20 20.33
N LYS A 46 -0.89 0.60 19.74
CA LYS A 46 -1.76 -0.28 18.96
C LYS A 46 -2.07 0.24 17.57
N THR A 47 -1.82 1.52 17.32
CA THR A 47 -2.22 2.21 16.09
C THR A 47 -1.07 2.98 15.52
N ALA A 48 -0.83 2.86 14.21
CA ALA A 48 0.04 3.75 13.46
C ALA A 48 -0.75 4.40 12.32
N VAL A 49 -0.64 5.71 12.21
CA VAL A 49 -1.19 6.47 11.08
C VAL A 49 -0.04 6.79 10.14
N ILE A 50 -0.18 6.36 8.90
CA ILE A 50 0.83 6.51 7.85
C ILE A 50 0.29 7.48 6.83
N ASN A 51 0.99 8.59 6.63
CA ASN A 51 0.68 9.51 5.54
C ASN A 51 1.30 8.99 4.25
N VAL A 52 0.45 8.68 3.29
CA VAL A 52 0.83 8.23 1.95
C VAL A 52 0.79 9.43 1.02
N GLY A 53 1.77 9.53 0.18
CA GLY A 53 1.85 10.57 -0.81
C GLY A 53 2.82 11.69 -0.44
N HIS A 54 3.40 12.24 -1.46
CA HIS A 54 4.35 13.34 -1.34
C HIS A 54 3.58 14.65 -1.18
N PRO A 55 4.01 15.57 -0.30
CA PRO A 55 3.31 16.83 -0.05
C PRO A 55 3.05 17.68 -1.31
N GLU A 56 3.89 17.53 -2.34
CA GLU A 56 3.73 18.24 -3.61
C GLU A 56 2.61 17.69 -4.50
N PHE A 57 2.13 16.45 -4.24
CA PHE A 57 1.18 15.77 -5.12
C PHE A 57 -0.14 15.42 -4.44
N ALA A 58 -0.27 15.68 -3.15
CA ALA A 58 -1.47 15.36 -2.39
C ALA A 58 -2.13 16.63 -1.86
N ASP A 59 -3.23 17.04 -2.47
CA ASP A 59 -4.04 18.17 -2.01
C ASP A 59 -4.81 17.86 -0.71
N PHE A 60 -4.95 16.57 -0.37
CA PHE A 60 -5.49 16.10 0.90
C PHE A 60 -4.77 14.84 1.33
N GLY A 61 -4.62 14.66 2.63
CA GLY A 61 -3.91 13.53 3.20
C GLY A 61 -4.57 12.21 2.82
N GLN A 62 -3.79 11.34 2.21
CA GLN A 62 -4.13 9.95 2.02
C GLN A 62 -3.50 9.16 3.15
N ASN A 63 -4.29 8.39 3.88
CA ASN A 63 -3.80 7.68 5.05
C ASN A 63 -3.94 6.18 4.90
N LEU A 64 -2.89 5.48 5.29
CA LEU A 64 -2.91 4.06 5.61
C LEU A 64 -2.81 3.93 7.12
N ILE A 65 -3.76 3.23 7.73
CA ILE A 65 -3.77 3.03 9.18
C ILE A 65 -3.49 1.57 9.47
N LEU A 66 -2.56 1.34 10.39
CA LEU A 66 -2.24 0.00 10.87
C LEU A 66 -2.77 -0.17 12.30
N PHE A 67 -3.48 -1.26 12.53
CA PHE A 67 -3.89 -1.70 13.86
C PHE A 67 -3.19 -3.00 14.24
N GLN A 68 -2.59 -3.02 15.43
CA GLN A 68 -2.09 -4.25 16.01
C GLN A 68 -3.23 -5.24 16.19
N HIS A 69 -3.15 -6.40 15.52
CA HIS A 69 -4.15 -7.43 15.68
C HIS A 69 -4.16 -7.95 17.14
N PRO A 70 -5.34 -8.13 17.76
CA PRO A 70 -5.42 -8.60 19.16
C PRO A 70 -4.94 -10.04 19.33
N ASP A 71 -4.92 -10.83 18.26
CA ASP A 71 -4.38 -12.18 18.24
C ASP A 71 -3.31 -12.34 17.16
N PRO A 72 -2.05 -11.97 17.45
CA PRO A 72 -0.96 -12.05 16.47
C PRO A 72 -0.56 -13.48 16.10
N ALA A 73 -1.02 -14.48 16.86
CA ALA A 73 -0.78 -15.91 16.58
C ALA A 73 -1.84 -16.54 15.66
N GLN A 74 -2.87 -15.76 15.25
CA GLN A 74 -3.88 -16.23 14.31
C GLN A 74 -3.24 -16.67 12.98
N ASP A 75 -3.83 -17.70 12.36
CA ASP A 75 -3.43 -18.13 11.02
C ASP A 75 -3.68 -17.02 10.00
N TRP A 76 -2.61 -16.50 9.46
CA TRP A 76 -2.64 -15.47 8.43
C TRP A 76 -2.45 -16.09 7.06
N PRO A 77 -3.06 -15.51 6.02
CA PRO A 77 -2.80 -15.95 4.67
C PRO A 77 -1.30 -15.88 4.37
N VAL A 78 -0.74 -16.97 3.89
CA VAL A 78 0.66 -17.00 3.46
C VAL A 78 0.77 -16.16 2.17
N PRO A 79 1.79 -15.31 2.01
CA PRO A 79 2.04 -14.62 0.76
C PRO A 79 2.16 -15.62 -0.39
N GLN A 80 1.55 -15.30 -1.52
CA GLN A 80 1.67 -16.14 -2.71
C GLN A 80 3.00 -15.88 -3.39
N GLU A 81 3.58 -16.93 -3.98
CA GLU A 81 4.85 -16.82 -4.72
C GLU A 81 4.68 -15.99 -6.00
N GLN A 82 3.47 -15.98 -6.56
CA GLN A 82 3.16 -15.20 -7.77
C GLN A 82 2.45 -13.91 -7.41
N HIS A 83 3.11 -12.79 -7.57
CA HIS A 83 2.54 -11.48 -7.43
C HIS A 83 1.49 -11.20 -8.52
N GLY A 84 0.56 -10.30 -8.24
CA GLY A 84 -0.53 -10.00 -9.16
C GLY A 84 -1.63 -11.05 -9.24
N THR A 85 -1.46 -12.19 -8.56
CA THR A 85 -2.47 -13.22 -8.44
C THR A 85 -3.29 -12.99 -7.18
N PRO A 86 -4.62 -13.18 -7.21
CA PRO A 86 -5.43 -13.07 -6.02
C PRO A 86 -4.88 -13.96 -4.91
N ARG A 87 -4.72 -13.41 -3.73
CA ARG A 87 -4.43 -14.18 -2.54
C ARG A 87 -5.60 -15.14 -2.28
N THR A 88 -5.37 -16.13 -1.44
CA THR A 88 -6.38 -17.12 -1.12
C THR A 88 -7.72 -16.48 -0.72
N ALA A 89 -8.80 -17.24 -0.86
CA ALA A 89 -10.15 -16.79 -0.54
C ALA A 89 -10.33 -16.31 0.92
N SER A 90 -9.35 -16.50 1.78
CA SER A 90 -9.35 -16.02 3.16
C SER A 90 -9.03 -14.53 3.31
N SER A 91 -8.48 -13.89 2.27
CA SER A 91 -8.21 -12.44 2.29
C SER A 91 -9.03 -11.74 1.22
N PRO A 92 -9.95 -10.85 1.60
CA PRO A 92 -10.71 -10.06 0.64
C PRO A 92 -9.86 -8.97 -0.02
N LEU A 93 -8.73 -8.57 0.59
CA LEU A 93 -7.82 -7.62 -0.02
C LEU A 93 -6.98 -8.32 -1.09
N HIS A 94 -7.10 -7.86 -2.34
CA HIS A 94 -6.24 -8.34 -3.43
C HIS A 94 -4.85 -7.72 -3.33
N HIS A 95 -4.76 -6.41 -3.39
CA HIS A 95 -3.52 -5.66 -3.21
C HIS A 95 -3.78 -4.18 -2.93
N LEU A 96 -2.73 -3.47 -2.54
CA LEU A 96 -2.67 -2.02 -2.46
C LEU A 96 -1.73 -1.51 -3.55
N ALA A 97 -2.16 -0.50 -4.30
CA ALA A 97 -1.32 0.12 -5.32
C ALA A 97 -1.00 1.57 -4.94
N PHE A 98 0.27 1.93 -5.05
CA PHE A 98 0.76 3.29 -4.88
C PHE A 98 1.33 3.80 -6.20
N ALA A 99 1.02 5.04 -6.55
CA ALA A 99 1.52 5.66 -7.75
C ALA A 99 2.97 6.12 -7.56
N ILE A 100 3.80 5.86 -8.57
CA ILE A 100 5.17 6.37 -8.66
C ILE A 100 5.37 7.07 -10.00
N HIS A 101 6.33 7.96 -10.07
CA HIS A 101 6.71 8.58 -11.34
C HIS A 101 7.42 7.57 -12.23
N ILE A 102 7.04 7.50 -13.51
CA ILE A 102 7.65 6.54 -14.45
C ILE A 102 9.17 6.72 -14.57
N ALA A 103 9.66 7.95 -14.45
CA ALA A 103 11.10 8.24 -14.46
C ALA A 103 11.87 7.58 -13.33
N GLU A 104 11.19 7.26 -12.22
CA GLU A 104 11.78 6.65 -11.03
C GLU A 104 11.59 5.12 -10.96
N TYR A 105 10.98 4.52 -11.97
CA TYR A 105 10.67 3.09 -11.99
C TYR A 105 11.88 2.20 -11.69
N ASN A 106 12.99 2.40 -12.42
CA ASN A 106 14.20 1.62 -12.18
C ASN A 106 14.86 1.94 -10.85
N GLY A 107 14.74 3.18 -10.39
CA GLY A 107 15.21 3.60 -9.07
C GLY A 107 14.52 2.83 -7.95
N HIS A 108 13.21 2.65 -8.04
CA HIS A 108 12.45 1.86 -7.07
C HIS A 108 12.85 0.39 -7.08
N ILE A 109 13.06 -0.22 -8.25
CA ILE A 109 13.55 -1.60 -8.35
C ILE A 109 14.89 -1.76 -7.63
N ASN A 110 15.83 -0.87 -7.90
CA ASN A 110 17.16 -0.90 -7.29
C ASN A 110 17.10 -0.69 -5.78
N TRP A 111 16.27 0.24 -5.33
CA TRP A 111 16.07 0.51 -3.92
C TRP A 111 15.49 -0.68 -3.17
N LEU A 112 14.44 -1.29 -3.69
CA LEU A 112 13.82 -2.47 -3.10
C LEU A 112 14.80 -3.65 -3.01
N ALA A 113 15.59 -3.87 -4.06
CA ALA A 113 16.65 -4.86 -4.05
C ALA A 113 17.72 -4.55 -2.98
N HIS A 114 18.10 -3.29 -2.82
CA HIS A 114 19.04 -2.86 -1.78
C HIS A 114 18.48 -3.13 -0.37
N LYS A 115 17.17 -3.00 -0.19
CA LYS A 115 16.50 -3.34 1.07
C LYS A 115 16.25 -4.84 1.26
N GLY A 116 16.65 -5.68 0.32
CA GLY A 116 16.45 -7.13 0.39
C GLY A 116 15.00 -7.55 0.11
N ILE A 117 14.22 -6.70 -0.53
CA ILE A 117 12.84 -6.99 -0.88
C ILE A 117 12.81 -7.68 -2.25
N GLU A 118 12.22 -8.86 -2.29
CA GLU A 118 11.98 -9.59 -3.51
C GLU A 118 10.83 -8.98 -4.30
N THR A 119 11.04 -8.73 -5.59
CA THR A 119 10.06 -8.06 -6.45
C THR A 119 9.77 -8.85 -7.71
N GLU A 120 8.55 -8.67 -8.24
CA GLU A 120 8.17 -9.02 -9.60
C GLU A 120 7.73 -7.78 -10.36
N THR A 121 8.01 -7.75 -11.65
CA THR A 121 7.57 -6.65 -12.53
C THR A 121 6.50 -7.12 -13.49
N GLY A 122 5.63 -6.21 -13.89
CA GLY A 122 4.56 -6.50 -14.82
C GLY A 122 4.10 -5.26 -15.57
N THR A 123 3.13 -5.46 -16.45
CA THR A 123 2.42 -4.39 -17.13
C THR A 123 1.00 -4.35 -16.63
N HIS A 124 0.54 -3.17 -16.21
CA HIS A 124 -0.83 -3.00 -15.73
C HIS A 124 -1.83 -3.28 -16.85
N LYS A 125 -2.77 -4.19 -16.60
CA LYS A 125 -3.67 -4.70 -17.64
C LYS A 125 -4.63 -3.66 -18.20
N VAL A 126 -5.00 -2.67 -17.40
CA VAL A 126 -6.01 -1.67 -17.79
C VAL A 126 -5.37 -0.47 -18.47
N ALA A 127 -4.28 0.03 -17.92
CA ALA A 127 -3.67 1.29 -18.34
C ALA A 127 -2.35 1.11 -19.13
N GLY A 128 -1.81 -0.11 -19.19
CA GLY A 128 -0.55 -0.40 -19.88
C GLY A 128 0.69 0.09 -19.13
N GLU A 129 0.51 0.63 -17.93
CA GLU A 129 1.62 1.11 -17.11
C GLU A 129 2.45 -0.05 -16.56
N ARG A 130 3.71 0.26 -16.27
CA ARG A 130 4.65 -0.69 -15.66
C ARG A 130 4.44 -0.75 -14.15
N SER A 131 4.49 -1.95 -13.61
CA SER A 131 4.25 -2.21 -12.20
C SER A 131 5.38 -3.00 -11.56
N ILE A 132 5.57 -2.76 -10.26
CA ILE A 132 6.48 -3.50 -9.40
C ILE A 132 5.63 -4.09 -8.27
N TYR A 133 5.71 -5.40 -8.06
CA TYR A 133 4.97 -6.10 -7.02
C TYR A 133 5.90 -6.66 -5.96
N PHE A 134 5.50 -6.55 -4.71
CA PHE A 134 6.19 -7.12 -3.55
C PHE A 134 5.22 -7.29 -2.38
N ASN A 135 5.66 -7.96 -1.33
CA ASN A 135 4.83 -8.14 -0.14
C ASN A 135 5.31 -7.27 1.01
N ASP A 136 4.35 -6.80 1.83
CA ASP A 136 4.66 -6.23 3.12
C ASP A 136 4.93 -7.34 4.17
N PRO A 137 5.31 -7.00 5.42
CA PRO A 137 5.61 -8.01 6.45
C PRO A 137 4.44 -8.94 6.79
N ASP A 138 3.21 -8.51 6.59
CA ASP A 138 2.02 -9.32 6.81
C ASP A 138 1.58 -10.10 5.57
N GLY A 139 2.36 -10.01 4.49
CA GLY A 139 2.08 -10.67 3.24
C GLY A 139 0.99 -9.98 2.43
N ASN A 140 0.66 -8.74 2.70
CA ASN A 140 -0.16 -7.96 1.79
C ASN A 140 0.61 -7.68 0.51
N LEU A 141 -0.05 -7.91 -0.63
CA LEU A 141 0.54 -7.59 -1.92
C LEU A 141 0.52 -6.08 -2.13
N ILE A 142 1.69 -5.52 -2.39
CA ILE A 142 1.89 -4.11 -2.70
C ILE A 142 2.27 -3.99 -4.18
N GLU A 143 1.69 -3.02 -4.84
CA GLU A 143 2.02 -2.63 -6.20
C GLU A 143 2.53 -1.19 -6.22
N LEU A 144 3.63 -0.95 -6.90
CA LEU A 144 4.01 0.39 -7.34
C LEU A 144 3.67 0.50 -8.82
N VAL A 145 2.72 1.35 -9.16
CA VAL A 145 2.29 1.58 -10.53
C VAL A 145 2.91 2.87 -11.05
N ALA A 146 3.67 2.75 -12.14
CA ALA A 146 4.35 3.89 -12.75
C ALA A 146 3.38 4.68 -13.60
N GLU A 147 3.27 5.96 -13.33
CA GLU A 147 2.44 6.90 -14.05
C GLU A 147 3.29 8.01 -14.66
N ASP A 148 2.86 8.49 -15.80
CA ASP A 148 3.43 9.66 -16.47
C ASP A 148 2.67 10.90 -16.00
N LEU A 149 3.15 11.47 -14.89
CA LEU A 149 2.57 12.63 -14.23
C LEU A 149 3.33 13.91 -14.56
#